data_0ffacc7894f5e38101bc91d33a710d75
#
_entry.id   0ffacc7894f5e38101bc91d33a710d75
#
_cell.length_a   1.000
_cell.length_b   1.000
_cell.length_c   1.000
_cell.angle_alpha   90.00
_cell.angle_beta   90.00
_cell.angle_gamma   90.00
#
_symmetry.space_group_name_H-M   'P 1'
#
loop_
_entity.id
_entity.type
_entity.pdbx_description
1 polymer ?
#
loop_
_entity_poly.entity_id
_entity_poly.type
_entity_poly.pdbx_seq_one_letter_code
_entity_poly.pdbx_strand_id
1 'polypeptide(L)'
;PMPGCLVMSTYYITSGYAAELSVEQPFDYVIMDEASQAILPMFAASRKIGKRNLWVGDIHQLSPIVILNGNRIKICGYKHLNEGLKLLADNSTSPIYQLTKTYRFGQRAANYTGVFYNDSLVAKESPEYNELPSMCKILSIDGGPTLVLTDMPSGDSTPLFATCMASFIVANIINDNKDKEIAVLTCMKKTTRSLQMAITQKVGTRKNLLVDTVARVQGLTTDI
;
A
#
# COMPACT_ATOMS: atom_id res chain seq x y z
N PRO A 1 -22.93 15.01 17.71
CA PRO A 1 -23.54 14.12 16.70
C PRO A 1 -24.93 13.69 17.15
N MET A 2 -25.83 13.47 16.21
CA MET A 2 -27.16 12.93 16.54
C MET A 2 -27.05 11.43 16.84
N PRO A 3 -27.83 10.87 17.77
CA PRO A 3 -27.84 9.45 18.05
C PRO A 3 -28.10 8.62 16.77
N GLY A 4 -27.35 7.54 16.59
CA GLY A 4 -27.46 6.66 15.42
C GLY A 4 -26.84 7.19 14.12
N CYS A 5 -26.09 8.31 14.16
CA CYS A 5 -25.41 8.82 12.99
C CYS A 5 -24.04 8.15 12.78
N LEU A 6 -23.74 7.82 11.53
CA LEU A 6 -22.40 7.50 11.06
C LEU A 6 -21.77 8.76 10.45
N VAL A 7 -20.58 9.14 10.94
CA VAL A 7 -19.80 10.26 10.42
C VAL A 7 -18.52 9.71 9.82
N MET A 8 -18.22 10.06 8.59
CA MET A 8 -16.97 9.70 7.89
C MET A 8 -16.13 10.96 7.66
N SER A 9 -14.83 10.86 7.94
CA SER A 9 -13.91 11.99 7.83
C SER A 9 -12.48 11.51 7.56
N THR A 10 -11.64 12.41 7.05
CA THR A 10 -10.20 12.16 6.97
C THR A 10 -9.52 12.41 8.32
N TYR A 11 -8.35 11.83 8.55
CA TYR A 11 -7.58 12.03 9.77
C TYR A 11 -7.29 13.50 10.08
N TYR A 12 -7.02 14.31 9.06
CA TYR A 12 -6.74 15.74 9.22
C TYR A 12 -7.96 16.50 9.72
N ILE A 13 -9.12 16.28 9.12
CA ILE A 13 -10.38 16.92 9.54
C ILE A 13 -10.75 16.46 10.95
N THR A 14 -10.64 15.16 11.24
CA THR A 14 -10.89 14.60 12.58
C THR A 14 -9.97 15.23 13.64
N SER A 15 -8.69 15.43 13.31
CA SER A 15 -7.73 16.04 14.22
C SER A 15 -8.03 17.51 14.48
N GLY A 16 -8.44 18.26 13.45
CA GLY A 16 -8.90 19.66 13.59
C GLY A 16 -10.12 19.74 14.48
N TYR A 17 -11.12 18.93 14.22
CA TYR A 17 -12.33 18.83 15.06
C TYR A 17 -11.99 18.50 16.52
N ALA A 18 -11.11 17.53 16.76
CA ALA A 18 -10.69 17.18 18.11
C ALA A 18 -9.98 18.33 18.82
N ALA A 19 -9.23 19.17 18.11
CA ALA A 19 -8.55 20.32 18.70
C ALA A 19 -9.53 21.39 19.21
N GLU A 20 -10.64 21.60 18.49
CA GLU A 20 -11.64 22.63 18.79
C GLU A 20 -12.70 22.18 19.81
N LEU A 21 -12.83 20.88 20.07
CA LEU A 21 -13.85 20.35 20.97
C LEU A 21 -13.62 20.75 22.43
N SER A 22 -14.64 21.34 23.02
CA SER A 22 -14.77 21.59 24.46
C SER A 22 -15.31 20.39 25.25
N VAL A 23 -16.03 19.48 24.57
CA VAL A 23 -16.62 18.27 25.17
C VAL A 23 -15.81 17.06 24.76
N GLU A 24 -15.39 16.25 25.70
CA GLU A 24 -14.66 15.02 25.44
C GLU A 24 -15.61 13.88 25.01
N GLN A 25 -15.14 13.03 24.10
CA GLN A 25 -15.74 11.76 23.69
C GLN A 25 -17.20 11.85 23.22
N PRO A 26 -17.51 12.73 22.24
CA PRO A 26 -18.86 12.86 21.70
C PRO A 26 -19.35 11.65 20.89
N PHE A 27 -18.45 10.74 20.49
CA PHE A 27 -18.77 9.51 19.75
C PHE A 27 -18.64 8.28 20.64
N ASP A 28 -19.57 7.33 20.50
CA ASP A 28 -19.48 6.06 21.22
C ASP A 28 -18.35 5.18 20.69
N TYR A 29 -18.13 5.21 19.37
CA TYR A 29 -17.08 4.47 18.68
C TYR A 29 -16.35 5.37 17.69
N VAL A 30 -15.04 5.23 17.63
CA VAL A 30 -14.19 5.77 16.56
C VAL A 30 -13.42 4.62 15.93
N ILE A 31 -13.58 4.45 14.63
CA ILE A 31 -12.85 3.44 13.85
C ILE A 31 -11.89 4.19 12.92
N MET A 32 -10.61 3.92 13.04
CA MET A 32 -9.58 4.42 12.12
C MET A 32 -9.18 3.27 11.20
N ASP A 33 -9.53 3.39 9.93
CA ASP A 33 -9.11 2.45 8.89
C ASP A 33 -7.79 2.93 8.26
N GLU A 34 -6.94 2.01 7.78
CA GLU A 34 -5.59 2.32 7.30
C GLU A 34 -4.75 3.11 8.33
N ALA A 35 -4.87 2.74 9.60
CA ALA A 35 -4.25 3.47 10.71
C ALA A 35 -2.71 3.47 10.67
N SER A 36 -2.08 2.59 9.91
CA SER A 36 -0.64 2.63 9.64
C SER A 36 -0.18 3.92 8.94
N GLN A 37 -1.09 4.60 8.24
CA GLN A 37 -0.84 5.90 7.59
C GLN A 37 -1.07 7.11 8.51
N ALA A 38 -1.45 6.89 9.77
CA ALA A 38 -1.68 7.95 10.73
C ALA A 38 -0.42 8.25 11.55
N ILE A 39 -0.13 9.52 11.75
CA ILE A 39 0.90 9.95 12.71
C ILE A 39 0.35 9.88 14.14
N LEU A 40 1.22 9.75 15.13
CA LEU A 40 0.83 9.56 16.53
C LEU A 40 -0.19 10.58 17.07
N PRO A 41 -0.10 11.89 16.78
CA PRO A 41 -1.11 12.87 17.23
C PRO A 41 -2.54 12.58 16.74
N MET A 42 -2.72 11.90 15.59
CA MET A 42 -4.04 11.54 15.09
C MET A 42 -4.71 10.45 15.95
N PHE A 43 -3.93 9.55 16.54
CA PHE A 43 -4.43 8.60 17.54
C PHE A 43 -4.87 9.27 18.83
N ALA A 44 -4.14 10.28 19.29
CA ALA A 44 -4.55 11.10 20.43
C ALA A 44 -5.87 11.84 20.14
N ALA A 45 -6.02 12.39 18.93
CA ALA A 45 -7.26 13.00 18.49
C ALA A 45 -8.43 12.01 18.49
N SER A 46 -8.24 10.80 17.97
CA SER A 46 -9.28 9.76 17.98
C SER A 46 -9.74 9.41 19.41
N ARG A 47 -8.79 9.31 20.34
CA ARG A 47 -9.11 9.03 21.75
C ARG A 47 -9.85 10.18 22.43
N LYS A 48 -9.57 11.42 22.05
CA LYS A 48 -10.28 12.58 22.58
C LYS A 48 -11.74 12.61 22.15
N ILE A 49 -12.05 12.14 20.95
CA ILE A 49 -13.41 12.20 20.42
C ILE A 49 -14.23 10.93 20.63
N GLY A 50 -13.59 9.77 20.87
CA GLY A 50 -14.26 8.47 20.97
C GLY A 50 -14.13 7.82 22.34
N LYS A 51 -15.28 7.34 22.89
CA LYS A 51 -15.31 6.54 24.12
C LYS A 51 -14.59 5.20 23.93
N ARG A 52 -14.76 4.58 22.75
CA ARG A 52 -14.11 3.33 22.34
C ARG A 52 -13.43 3.55 21.00
N ASN A 53 -12.20 3.07 20.87
CA ASN A 53 -11.40 3.26 19.67
C ASN A 53 -10.99 1.90 19.11
N LEU A 54 -11.17 1.72 17.80
CA LEU A 54 -10.66 0.60 17.04
C LEU A 54 -9.72 1.16 15.95
N TRP A 55 -8.48 0.73 15.98
CA TRP A 55 -7.45 1.12 15.02
C TRP A 55 -7.15 -0.09 14.13
N VAL A 56 -7.52 0.00 12.86
CA VAL A 56 -7.32 -1.04 11.85
C VAL A 56 -6.21 -0.59 10.92
N GLY A 57 -5.18 -1.41 10.76
CA GLY A 57 -4.03 -1.07 9.92
C GLY A 57 -2.99 -2.16 9.96
N ASP A 58 -1.93 -1.96 9.19
CA ASP A 58 -0.87 -2.92 9.02
C ASP A 58 0.50 -2.26 9.25
N ILE A 59 1.19 -2.67 10.31
CA ILE A 59 2.48 -2.11 10.73
C ILE A 59 3.63 -2.44 9.76
N HIS A 60 3.43 -3.38 8.83
CA HIS A 60 4.39 -3.77 7.80
C HIS A 60 4.15 -3.06 6.46
N GLN A 61 3.04 -2.33 6.33
CA GLN A 61 2.77 -1.48 5.17
C GLN A 61 3.47 -0.12 5.29
N LEU A 62 3.32 0.71 4.24
CA LEU A 62 3.98 2.00 4.18
C LEU A 62 3.55 2.92 5.33
N SER A 63 4.53 3.47 6.02
CA SER A 63 4.32 4.52 7.01
C SER A 63 3.91 5.85 6.36
N PRO A 64 3.37 6.81 7.12
CA PRO A 64 3.00 8.12 6.61
C PRO A 64 4.16 8.81 5.88
N ILE A 65 3.86 9.43 4.74
CA ILE A 65 4.85 10.23 4.02
C ILE A 65 5.04 11.55 4.75
N VAL A 66 6.24 11.76 5.30
CA VAL A 66 6.59 12.99 6.01
C VAL A 66 7.53 13.81 5.16
N ILE A 67 7.11 15.04 4.83
CA ILE A 67 7.88 15.98 3.99
C ILE A 67 9.02 16.65 4.76
N LEU A 68 9.05 16.52 6.09
CA LEU A 68 10.09 17.09 6.94
C LEU A 68 11.47 16.48 6.64
N ASN A 69 12.50 17.33 6.71
CA ASN A 69 13.88 16.88 6.54
C ASN A 69 14.22 15.78 7.58
N GLY A 70 14.63 14.60 7.08
CA GLY A 70 14.91 13.43 7.93
C GLY A 70 15.98 13.68 9.01
N ASN A 71 16.94 14.58 8.76
CA ASN A 71 17.94 14.98 9.76
C ASN A 71 17.31 15.78 10.90
N ARG A 72 16.37 16.68 10.61
CA ARG A 72 15.63 17.42 11.65
C ARG A 72 14.77 16.48 12.49
N ILE A 73 14.09 15.52 11.88
CA ILE A 73 13.30 14.51 12.58
C ILE A 73 14.17 13.71 13.56
N LYS A 74 15.38 13.30 13.13
CA LYS A 74 16.34 12.58 13.99
C LYS A 74 16.85 13.45 15.14
N ILE A 75 17.27 14.68 14.85
CA ILE A 75 17.84 15.61 15.85
C ILE A 75 16.79 15.96 16.92
N CYS A 76 15.53 16.18 16.53
CA CYS A 76 14.45 16.52 17.45
C CYS A 76 13.84 15.29 18.15
N GLY A 77 14.26 14.07 17.85
CA GLY A 77 13.71 12.85 18.44
C GLY A 77 12.28 12.51 18.02
N TYR A 78 11.75 13.13 16.96
CA TYR A 78 10.35 12.96 16.52
C TYR A 78 10.11 11.77 15.59
N LYS A 79 11.11 10.90 15.38
CA LYS A 79 10.96 9.72 14.50
C LYS A 79 9.74 8.86 14.89
N HIS A 80 9.54 8.69 16.19
CA HIS A 80 8.43 7.90 16.74
C HIS A 80 7.03 8.45 16.41
N LEU A 81 6.92 9.75 16.11
CA LEU A 81 5.62 10.35 15.75
C LEU A 81 5.08 9.84 14.43
N ASN A 82 5.95 9.37 13.52
CA ASN A 82 5.56 8.92 12.19
C ASN A 82 5.11 7.46 12.16
N GLU A 83 5.49 6.67 13.17
CA GLU A 83 5.17 5.24 13.26
C GLU A 83 4.10 5.00 14.33
N GLY A 84 3.04 5.81 14.32
CA GLY A 84 2.06 5.86 15.40
C GLY A 84 1.42 4.51 15.73
N LEU A 85 0.92 3.77 14.73
CA LEU A 85 0.31 2.46 14.97
C LEU A 85 1.33 1.45 15.52
N LYS A 86 2.53 1.40 14.94
CA LYS A 86 3.59 0.50 15.39
C LYS A 86 4.01 0.83 16.83
N LEU A 87 4.19 2.11 17.13
CA LEU A 87 4.53 2.52 18.50
C LEU A 87 3.47 2.09 19.52
N LEU A 88 2.19 2.22 19.14
CA LEU A 88 1.08 1.78 19.99
C LEU A 88 1.02 0.25 20.11
N ALA A 89 1.27 -0.48 19.02
CA ALA A 89 1.34 -1.95 19.06
C ALA A 89 2.46 -2.44 19.97
N ASP A 90 3.64 -1.81 19.91
CA ASP A 90 4.80 -2.25 20.69
C ASP A 90 4.73 -1.86 22.19
N ASN A 91 3.99 -0.80 22.55
CA ASN A 91 4.02 -0.22 23.89
C ASN A 91 2.65 -0.12 24.58
N SER A 92 1.57 -0.50 23.92
CA SER A 92 0.22 -0.43 24.48
C SER A 92 -0.14 -1.69 25.26
N THR A 93 -0.92 -1.51 26.31
CA THR A 93 -1.62 -2.61 27.02
C THR A 93 -2.96 -2.97 26.37
N SER A 94 -3.31 -2.30 25.27
CA SER A 94 -4.57 -2.55 24.54
C SER A 94 -4.52 -3.92 23.85
N PRO A 95 -5.64 -4.65 23.76
CA PRO A 95 -5.71 -5.89 23.00
C PRO A 95 -5.31 -5.69 21.54
N ILE A 96 -4.48 -6.57 21.01
CA ILE A 96 -4.05 -6.59 19.62
C ILE A 96 -4.56 -7.88 18.99
N TYR A 97 -5.19 -7.76 17.83
CA TYR A 97 -5.70 -8.89 17.06
C TYR A 97 -5.07 -8.86 15.68
N GLN A 98 -4.42 -9.95 15.29
CA GLN A 98 -3.87 -10.12 13.96
C GLN A 98 -4.83 -10.92 13.09
N LEU A 99 -5.19 -10.37 11.93
CA LEU A 99 -5.91 -11.12 10.91
C LEU A 99 -4.92 -11.99 10.13
N THR A 100 -5.18 -13.29 10.08
CA THR A 100 -4.27 -14.27 9.45
C THR A 100 -4.81 -14.81 8.13
N LYS A 101 -6.03 -14.46 7.74
CA LYS A 101 -6.65 -14.93 6.51
C LYS A 101 -6.69 -13.82 5.46
N THR A 102 -6.22 -14.14 4.26
CA THR A 102 -6.33 -13.26 3.08
C THR A 102 -7.32 -13.84 2.07
N TYR A 103 -8.07 -12.94 1.42
CA TYR A 103 -8.98 -13.24 0.31
C TYR A 103 -8.53 -12.56 -0.99
N ARG A 104 -7.39 -11.83 -0.93
CA ARG A 104 -6.93 -11.02 -2.06
C ARG A 104 -6.10 -11.81 -3.05
N PHE A 105 -5.35 -12.80 -2.59
CA PHE A 105 -4.41 -13.56 -3.41
C PHE A 105 -4.28 -15.01 -2.91
N GLY A 106 -3.74 -15.87 -3.79
CA GLY A 106 -3.59 -17.30 -3.51
C GLY A 106 -2.49 -17.63 -2.52
N GLN A 107 -2.39 -18.91 -2.13
CA GLN A 107 -1.50 -19.39 -1.07
C GLN A 107 -0.02 -19.13 -1.37
N ARG A 108 0.41 -19.18 -2.62
CA ARG A 108 1.81 -18.91 -2.98
C ARG A 108 2.19 -17.46 -2.66
N ALA A 109 1.36 -16.49 -3.05
CA ALA A 109 1.59 -15.09 -2.68
C ALA A 109 1.47 -14.87 -1.18
N ALA A 110 0.56 -15.59 -0.49
CA ALA A 110 0.43 -15.57 0.96
C ALA A 110 1.71 -16.05 1.65
N ASN A 111 2.37 -17.09 1.14
CA ASN A 111 3.62 -17.59 1.69
C ASN A 111 4.77 -16.57 1.55
N TYR A 112 4.88 -15.89 0.39
CA TYR A 112 5.88 -14.84 0.22
C TYR A 112 5.64 -13.63 1.12
N THR A 113 4.39 -13.20 1.22
CA THR A 113 4.00 -12.07 2.07
C THR A 113 4.04 -12.45 3.55
N GLY A 114 3.74 -13.71 3.86
CA GLY A 114 3.70 -14.28 5.20
C GLY A 114 4.98 -14.13 6.02
N VAL A 115 6.13 -14.03 5.34
CA VAL A 115 7.44 -13.77 5.99
C VAL A 115 7.40 -12.52 6.89
N PHE A 116 6.62 -11.50 6.53
CA PHE A 116 6.45 -10.30 7.34
C PHE A 116 5.48 -10.50 8.51
N TYR A 117 4.73 -11.59 8.55
CA TYR A 117 3.67 -11.89 9.52
C TYR A 117 3.93 -13.23 10.27
N ASN A 118 5.20 -13.56 10.47
CA ASN A 118 5.61 -14.81 11.13
C ASN A 118 5.00 -16.07 10.49
N ASP A 119 4.90 -16.08 9.16
CA ASP A 119 4.34 -17.15 8.35
C ASP A 119 2.89 -17.55 8.70
N SER A 120 2.16 -16.64 9.34
CA SER A 120 0.79 -16.90 9.82
C SER A 120 -0.29 -16.62 8.76
N LEU A 121 0.08 -16.06 7.59
CA LEU A 121 -0.88 -15.64 6.58
C LEU A 121 -1.33 -16.84 5.72
N VAL A 122 -2.64 -17.09 5.69
CA VAL A 122 -3.26 -18.20 4.96
C VAL A 122 -4.26 -17.66 3.94
N ALA A 123 -4.16 -18.10 2.69
CA ALA A 123 -5.19 -17.81 1.70
C ALA A 123 -6.47 -18.58 2.01
N LYS A 124 -7.61 -17.91 2.05
CA LYS A 124 -8.91 -18.53 2.32
C LYS A 124 -9.47 -19.21 1.07
N GLU A 125 -9.24 -18.59 -0.08
CA GLU A 125 -9.63 -19.09 -1.39
C GLU A 125 -8.42 -18.93 -2.31
N SER A 126 -8.19 -19.93 -3.15
CA SER A 126 -7.28 -19.76 -4.27
C SER A 126 -8.12 -19.14 -5.38
N PRO A 127 -7.84 -17.90 -5.82
CA PRO A 127 -8.45 -17.42 -7.04
C PRO A 127 -8.17 -18.45 -8.14
N GLU A 128 -9.16 -18.78 -8.94
CA GLU A 128 -8.93 -19.56 -10.16
C GLU A 128 -8.07 -18.70 -11.09
N TYR A 129 -6.78 -18.88 -11.01
CA TYR A 129 -5.86 -18.33 -12.00
C TYR A 129 -5.98 -19.24 -13.23
N ASN A 130 -6.78 -18.84 -14.20
CA ASN A 130 -6.61 -19.34 -15.55
C ASN A 130 -5.16 -19.03 -15.97
N GLU A 131 -4.51 -19.97 -16.64
CA GLU A 131 -3.17 -19.74 -17.18
C GLU A 131 -3.17 -18.39 -17.90
N LEU A 132 -2.45 -17.43 -17.32
CA LEU A 132 -2.31 -16.13 -17.95
C LEU A 132 -1.45 -16.36 -19.21
N PRO A 133 -1.98 -16.15 -20.41
CA PRO A 133 -1.20 -16.28 -21.61
C PRO A 133 -0.01 -15.33 -21.50
N SER A 134 1.17 -15.86 -21.60
CA SER A 134 2.39 -15.09 -21.56
C SER A 134 3.37 -15.66 -22.57
N MET A 135 3.62 -14.91 -23.64
CA MET A 135 4.64 -15.25 -24.62
C MET A 135 6.02 -15.47 -23.98
N CYS A 136 6.30 -14.76 -22.91
CA CYS A 136 7.59 -14.82 -22.22
C CYS A 136 7.63 -15.84 -21.07
N LYS A 137 6.52 -16.50 -20.74
CA LYS A 137 6.40 -17.38 -19.55
C LYS A 137 6.94 -16.74 -18.26
N ILE A 138 6.83 -15.41 -18.15
CA ILE A 138 7.37 -14.64 -17.04
C ILE A 138 6.43 -14.67 -15.85
N LEU A 139 5.11 -14.73 -16.12
CA LEU A 139 4.11 -14.72 -15.06
C LEU A 139 4.01 -16.10 -14.40
N SER A 140 3.85 -16.11 -13.10
CA SER A 140 3.67 -17.32 -12.33
C SER A 140 2.28 -17.91 -12.57
N ILE A 141 2.21 -19.20 -12.93
CA ILE A 141 0.96 -19.90 -13.24
C ILE A 141 0.00 -19.91 -12.04
N ASP A 142 0.52 -19.92 -10.84
CA ASP A 142 -0.24 -20.01 -9.59
C ASP A 142 -0.38 -18.66 -8.87
N GLY A 143 -0.23 -17.53 -9.61
CA GLY A 143 -0.47 -16.18 -9.10
C GLY A 143 0.52 -15.70 -8.05
N GLY A 144 1.67 -16.36 -7.94
CA GLY A 144 2.74 -15.93 -7.05
C GLY A 144 3.65 -14.87 -7.68
N PRO A 145 4.49 -14.21 -6.88
CA PRO A 145 5.46 -13.25 -7.38
C PRO A 145 6.50 -13.92 -8.27
N THR A 146 6.94 -13.21 -9.30
CA THR A 146 8.04 -13.60 -10.19
C THR A 146 9.14 -12.56 -10.12
N LEU A 147 10.37 -12.99 -9.90
CA LEU A 147 11.54 -12.13 -9.97
C LEU A 147 12.21 -12.28 -11.34
N VAL A 148 12.27 -11.18 -12.08
CA VAL A 148 12.97 -11.10 -13.35
C VAL A 148 14.30 -10.40 -13.16
N LEU A 149 15.39 -11.12 -13.36
CA LEU A 149 16.75 -10.58 -13.32
C LEU A 149 17.23 -10.31 -14.75
N THR A 150 17.80 -9.13 -14.96
CA THR A 150 18.37 -8.73 -16.25
C THR A 150 19.77 -8.24 -16.08
N ASP A 151 20.68 -8.66 -16.97
CA ASP A 151 22.01 -8.09 -17.04
C ASP A 151 21.92 -6.67 -17.60
N MET A 152 22.50 -5.73 -16.87
CA MET A 152 22.44 -4.32 -17.21
C MET A 152 23.85 -3.79 -17.49
N PRO A 153 24.04 -3.02 -18.57
CA PRO A 153 25.29 -2.32 -18.77
C PRO A 153 25.51 -1.30 -17.64
N SER A 154 26.73 -1.20 -17.17
CA SER A 154 27.13 -0.17 -16.21
C SER A 154 27.29 1.20 -16.91
N GLY A 155 26.92 2.28 -16.22
CA GLY A 155 27.14 3.65 -16.70
C GLY A 155 25.89 4.52 -16.74
N ASP A 156 26.02 5.71 -17.29
CA ASP A 156 24.97 6.76 -17.30
C ASP A 156 23.72 6.39 -18.11
N SER A 157 23.83 5.46 -19.05
CA SER A 157 22.71 4.96 -19.87
C SER A 157 21.85 3.90 -19.15
N THR A 158 22.30 3.39 -18.01
CA THR A 158 21.61 2.33 -17.26
C THR A 158 20.13 2.61 -16.98
N PRO A 159 19.73 3.82 -16.50
CA PRO A 159 18.30 4.11 -16.25
C PRO A 159 17.46 4.06 -17.51
N LEU A 160 17.97 4.49 -18.66
CA LEU A 160 17.25 4.44 -19.94
C LEU A 160 17.09 2.99 -20.40
N PHE A 161 18.15 2.21 -20.32
CA PHE A 161 18.11 0.80 -20.68
C PHE A 161 17.12 0.02 -19.80
N ALA A 162 17.13 0.24 -18.48
CA ALA A 162 16.19 -0.35 -17.56
C ALA A 162 14.73 -0.02 -17.92
N THR A 163 14.46 1.24 -18.26
CA THR A 163 13.14 1.67 -18.70
C THR A 163 12.72 0.99 -20.01
N CYS A 164 13.63 0.85 -20.97
CA CYS A 164 13.37 0.15 -22.22
C CYS A 164 13.05 -1.33 -22.00
N MET A 165 13.85 -2.03 -21.21
CA MET A 165 13.64 -3.45 -20.89
C MET A 165 12.34 -3.65 -20.12
N ALA A 166 12.08 -2.88 -19.07
CA ALA A 166 10.84 -2.94 -18.33
C ALA A 166 9.62 -2.66 -19.22
N SER A 167 9.69 -1.64 -20.08
CA SER A 167 8.59 -1.33 -21.00
C SER A 167 8.33 -2.44 -22.04
N PHE A 168 9.38 -3.13 -22.47
CA PHE A 168 9.25 -4.27 -23.39
C PHE A 168 8.54 -5.45 -22.71
N ILE A 169 8.99 -5.82 -21.52
CA ILE A 169 8.39 -6.92 -20.73
C ILE A 169 6.93 -6.61 -20.43
N VAL A 170 6.65 -5.42 -19.90
CA VAL A 170 5.30 -4.98 -19.53
C VAL A 170 4.38 -4.90 -20.75
N ALA A 171 4.88 -4.40 -21.89
CA ALA A 171 4.08 -4.34 -23.12
C ALA A 171 3.64 -5.73 -23.60
N ASN A 172 4.49 -6.74 -23.48
CA ASN A 172 4.12 -8.12 -23.81
C ASN A 172 3.03 -8.63 -22.86
N ILE A 173 3.21 -8.44 -21.54
CA ILE A 173 2.19 -8.84 -20.55
C ILE A 173 0.84 -8.17 -20.84
N ILE A 174 0.83 -6.87 -21.13
CA ILE A 174 -0.38 -6.11 -21.44
C ILE A 174 -1.05 -6.63 -22.72
N ASN A 175 -0.28 -6.95 -23.75
CA ASN A 175 -0.82 -7.42 -25.02
C ASN A 175 -1.42 -8.81 -24.91
N ASP A 176 -0.82 -9.66 -24.07
CA ASP A 176 -1.31 -11.02 -23.82
C ASP A 176 -2.53 -11.04 -22.87
N ASN A 177 -2.72 -9.99 -22.08
CA ASN A 177 -3.76 -9.89 -21.04
C ASN A 177 -4.63 -8.63 -21.21
N LYS A 178 -5.26 -8.48 -22.39
CA LYS A 178 -5.98 -7.24 -22.77
C LYS A 178 -7.18 -6.91 -21.90
N ASP A 179 -7.81 -7.90 -21.31
CA ASP A 179 -9.05 -7.78 -20.54
C ASP A 179 -8.77 -7.65 -19.03
N LYS A 180 -7.51 -7.77 -18.60
CA LYS A 180 -7.11 -7.72 -17.20
C LYS A 180 -6.81 -6.29 -16.74
N GLU A 181 -7.08 -6.02 -15.49
CA GLU A 181 -6.61 -4.79 -14.83
C GLU A 181 -5.15 -4.97 -14.42
N ILE A 182 -4.29 -4.10 -14.92
CA ILE A 182 -2.84 -4.20 -14.74
C ILE A 182 -2.32 -2.95 -14.06
N ALA A 183 -1.54 -3.12 -12.98
CA ALA A 183 -0.82 -2.05 -12.33
C ALA A 183 0.69 -2.20 -12.52
N VAL A 184 1.31 -1.15 -13.04
CA VAL A 184 2.76 -1.03 -13.19
C VAL A 184 3.29 -0.02 -12.19
N LEU A 185 4.02 -0.49 -11.20
CA LEU A 185 4.41 0.32 -10.05
C LEU A 185 5.90 0.60 -10.03
N THR A 186 6.26 1.81 -9.65
CA THR A 186 7.65 2.24 -9.48
C THR A 186 7.85 2.94 -8.13
N CYS A 187 9.10 3.02 -7.69
CA CYS A 187 9.42 3.73 -6.44
C CYS A 187 9.46 5.26 -6.60
N MET A 188 9.73 5.77 -7.81
CA MET A 188 9.99 7.20 -8.02
C MET A 188 9.16 7.78 -9.17
N LYS A 189 8.59 8.98 -8.97
CA LYS A 189 7.79 9.71 -9.98
C LYS A 189 8.50 9.91 -11.32
N LYS A 190 9.81 10.15 -11.31
CA LYS A 190 10.59 10.33 -12.56
C LYS A 190 10.58 9.03 -13.37
N THR A 191 10.82 7.90 -12.73
CA THR A 191 10.77 6.57 -13.36
C THR A 191 9.37 6.24 -13.85
N THR A 192 8.33 6.54 -13.06
CA THR A 192 6.93 6.36 -13.46
C THR A 192 6.63 7.04 -14.79
N ARG A 193 6.98 8.33 -14.92
CA ARG A 193 6.72 9.10 -16.14
C ARG A 193 7.44 8.52 -17.36
N SER A 194 8.72 8.19 -17.21
CA SER A 194 9.52 7.62 -18.30
C SER A 194 8.95 6.25 -18.74
N LEU A 195 8.57 5.41 -17.77
CA LEU A 195 8.02 4.09 -18.05
C LEU A 195 6.61 4.20 -18.68
N GLN A 196 5.76 5.08 -18.17
CA GLN A 196 4.43 5.34 -18.73
C GLN A 196 4.52 5.77 -20.20
N MET A 197 5.41 6.70 -20.52
CA MET A 197 5.63 7.14 -21.90
C MET A 197 6.09 5.99 -22.79
N ALA A 198 7.07 5.21 -22.34
CA ALA A 198 7.60 4.07 -23.10
C ALA A 198 6.56 2.96 -23.31
N ILE A 199 5.73 2.67 -22.32
CA ILE A 199 4.63 1.69 -22.44
C ILE A 199 3.56 2.23 -23.39
N THR A 200 3.14 3.48 -23.23
CA THR A 200 2.11 4.11 -24.09
C THR A 200 2.52 4.12 -25.57
N GLN A 201 3.80 4.33 -25.86
CA GLN A 201 4.32 4.24 -27.24
C GLN A 201 4.20 2.84 -27.83
N LYS A 202 4.28 1.79 -26.99
CA LYS A 202 4.23 0.39 -27.46
C LYS A 202 2.81 -0.18 -27.57
N VAL A 203 1.94 0.14 -26.61
CA VAL A 203 0.62 -0.50 -26.48
C VAL A 203 -0.56 0.48 -26.56
N GLY A 204 -0.28 1.77 -26.73
CA GLY A 204 -1.30 2.82 -26.72
C GLY A 204 -1.84 3.12 -25.30
N THR A 205 -2.82 4.02 -25.22
CA THR A 205 -3.52 4.35 -23.97
C THR A 205 -4.59 3.30 -23.71
N ARG A 206 -4.63 2.77 -22.47
CA ARG A 206 -5.63 1.77 -22.05
C ARG A 206 -6.29 2.17 -20.74
N LYS A 207 -7.59 1.93 -20.62
CA LYS A 207 -8.36 2.26 -19.41
C LYS A 207 -8.06 1.32 -18.23
N ASN A 208 -7.71 0.09 -18.51
CA ASN A 208 -7.40 -0.96 -17.54
C ASN A 208 -5.90 -1.05 -17.19
N LEU A 209 -5.13 -0.03 -17.54
CA LEU A 209 -3.70 0.07 -17.22
C LEU A 209 -3.44 1.26 -16.31
N LEU A 210 -2.94 0.99 -15.11
CA LEU A 210 -2.45 1.99 -14.18
C LEU A 210 -0.93 1.98 -14.14
N VAL A 211 -0.29 3.12 -14.33
CA VAL A 211 1.16 3.30 -14.15
C VAL A 211 1.37 4.39 -13.11
N ASP A 212 1.80 4.03 -11.91
CA ASP A 212 1.99 5.01 -10.82
C ASP A 212 3.10 4.57 -9.83
N THR A 213 3.29 5.35 -8.78
CA THR A 213 4.20 5.01 -7.69
C THR A 213 3.51 4.11 -6.67
N VAL A 214 4.27 3.20 -6.04
CA VAL A 214 3.78 2.31 -4.98
C VAL A 214 3.02 3.09 -3.89
N ALA A 215 3.53 4.25 -3.49
CA ALA A 215 2.92 5.06 -2.43
C ALA A 215 1.53 5.64 -2.78
N ARG A 216 1.17 5.74 -4.07
CA ARG A 216 -0.14 6.29 -4.49
C ARG A 216 -1.21 5.22 -4.70
N VAL A 217 -0.81 3.99 -4.82
CA VAL A 217 -1.73 2.87 -5.12
C VAL A 217 -1.95 1.95 -3.94
N GLN A 218 -1.55 2.37 -2.75
CA GLN A 218 -1.79 1.60 -1.53
C GLN A 218 -3.29 1.33 -1.38
N GLY A 219 -3.65 0.07 -1.09
CA GLY A 219 -5.04 -0.36 -1.01
C GLY A 219 -5.69 -0.78 -2.35
N LEU A 220 -5.04 -0.52 -3.49
CA LEU A 220 -5.54 -0.97 -4.79
C LEU A 220 -5.46 -2.50 -4.93
N THR A 221 -6.42 -3.07 -5.62
CA THR A 221 -6.40 -4.47 -6.05
C THR A 221 -6.54 -4.51 -7.57
N THR A 222 -5.67 -5.25 -8.24
CA THR A 222 -5.67 -5.46 -9.70
C THR A 222 -5.48 -6.94 -10.00
N ASP A 223 -5.73 -7.35 -11.24
CA ASP A 223 -5.52 -8.74 -11.67
C ASP A 223 -4.02 -9.09 -11.79
N ILE A 224 -3.21 -8.12 -12.25
CA ILE A 224 -1.77 -8.27 -12.47
C ILE A 224 -1.05 -7.02 -11.98
#